data_458d27a2844d5dc0fd62e476755412eb
#
_entry.id   458d27a2844d5dc0fd62e476755412eb
#
_cell.length_a   1.000
_cell.length_b   1.000
_cell.length_c   1.000
_cell.angle_alpha   90.00
_cell.angle_beta   90.00
_cell.angle_gamma   90.00
#
_symmetry.space_group_name_H-M   'P 1'
#
loop_
_entity.id
_entity.type
_entity.pdbx_description
1 polymer ?
#
loop_
_entity_poly.entity_id
_entity_poly.type
_entity_poly.pdbx_seq_one_letter_code
_entity_poly.pdbx_strand_id
1 'polypeptide(L)'
;MLIISNGTVASESKEEQSHVYLGGQVGVSHFLGACSSNAIECKNYVTGGGLYGGYQFNSWFALEGSWHDYGNPKTFYGVGDGYYSNATGVDLSVKLSLPVTDNLDLYAKGGAAYNYLSVSGNDNVHLGMFESDSSIDDIWEIGAEYALAPNWSLRFGTSIIDGIGNAKTGKSDLYFTSLGLTYKFKANPEPEPKPETIVKLVPEATYYPEQVTLHFEFGESRFVVESKQWHSWNELALSVKQGQGKVSITGYTDAKGTDSANDIESLRRATYAADMLIKAGVDEERILINSKGSADPLVNEDLMRNESALNRRVVIQFNRRVGS
;
A
#
# COMPACT_ATOMS: atom_id res chain seq x y z
N MET A 1 27.57 -19.34 29.46
CA MET A 1 26.22 -19.67 29.00
C MET A 1 25.54 -18.40 28.56
N LEU A 2 25.65 -18.08 27.26
CA LEU A 2 25.10 -16.84 26.68
C LEU A 2 23.65 -17.11 26.30
N ILE A 3 22.72 -16.37 26.89
CA ILE A 3 21.31 -16.37 26.50
C ILE A 3 21.15 -15.30 25.43
N ILE A 4 20.96 -15.73 24.18
CA ILE A 4 20.58 -14.84 23.06
C ILE A 4 19.04 -14.71 23.11
N SER A 5 18.55 -13.56 23.54
CA SER A 5 17.14 -13.21 23.42
C SER A 5 16.87 -12.76 21.99
N ASN A 6 16.16 -13.59 21.22
CA ASN A 6 15.57 -13.20 19.95
C ASN A 6 14.39 -12.24 20.22
N GLY A 7 14.66 -10.97 20.15
CA GLY A 7 13.62 -9.96 20.03
C GLY A 7 13.07 -9.97 18.61
N THR A 8 11.93 -10.61 18.39
CA THR A 8 11.10 -10.38 17.19
C THR A 8 10.54 -8.97 17.26
N VAL A 9 11.19 -8.05 16.55
CA VAL A 9 10.62 -6.75 16.24
C VAL A 9 9.50 -7.03 15.23
N ALA A 10 8.25 -7.06 15.69
CA ALA A 10 7.10 -7.00 14.81
C ALA A 10 7.13 -5.62 14.14
N SER A 11 7.53 -5.57 12.88
CA SER A 11 7.34 -4.43 12.01
C SER A 11 5.84 -4.18 11.93
N GLU A 12 5.36 -3.07 12.49
CA GLU A 12 4.03 -2.55 12.20
C GLU A 12 3.96 -2.33 10.68
N SER A 13 3.28 -3.22 9.99
CA SER A 13 3.03 -3.07 8.56
C SER A 13 2.15 -1.81 8.40
N LYS A 14 2.75 -0.74 7.91
CA LYS A 14 2.02 0.41 7.39
C LYS A 14 1.02 -0.14 6.36
N GLU A 15 -0.27 -0.14 6.68
CA GLU A 15 -1.32 -0.44 5.70
C GLU A 15 -1.22 0.62 4.61
N GLU A 16 -0.52 0.29 3.53
CA GLU A 16 -0.42 1.19 2.39
C GLU A 16 -1.78 1.19 1.71
N GLN A 17 -2.47 2.33 1.78
CA GLN A 17 -3.78 2.53 1.15
C GLN A 17 -3.69 2.30 -0.35
N SER A 18 -4.71 1.66 -0.91
CA SER A 18 -4.84 1.48 -2.35
C SER A 18 -4.77 2.83 -3.09
N HIS A 19 -4.06 2.87 -4.21
CA HIS A 19 -3.88 4.09 -4.98
C HIS A 19 -3.64 3.81 -6.47
N VAL A 20 -3.99 4.78 -7.30
CA VAL A 20 -3.58 4.83 -8.70
C VAL A 20 -2.17 5.40 -8.78
N TYR A 21 -1.39 4.95 -9.74
CA TYR A 21 -0.11 5.57 -10.08
C TYR A 21 0.08 5.68 -11.59
N LEU A 22 0.91 6.62 -12.00
CA LEU A 22 1.32 6.85 -13.38
C LEU A 22 2.81 7.14 -13.41
N GLY A 23 3.50 6.65 -14.40
CA GLY A 23 4.93 6.88 -14.56
C GLY A 23 5.38 6.91 -16.00
N GLY A 24 6.58 7.42 -16.18
CA GLY A 24 7.31 7.38 -17.43
C GLY A 24 8.71 6.82 -17.22
N GLN A 25 9.27 6.17 -18.24
CA GLN A 25 10.58 5.57 -18.17
C GLN A 25 11.36 5.76 -19.46
N VAL A 26 12.68 5.79 -19.33
CA VAL A 26 13.64 5.76 -20.42
C VAL A 26 14.66 4.67 -20.16
N GLY A 27 15.16 4.04 -21.20
CA GLY A 27 16.05 2.91 -21.01
C GLY A 27 16.81 2.52 -22.26
N VAL A 28 17.44 1.38 -22.16
CA VAL A 28 18.20 0.75 -23.25
C VAL A 28 17.60 -0.61 -23.54
N SER A 29 17.23 -0.81 -24.78
CA SER A 29 16.80 -2.10 -25.32
C SER A 29 17.99 -2.86 -25.89
N HIS A 30 18.08 -4.13 -25.60
CA HIS A 30 19.04 -5.06 -26.18
C HIS A 30 18.30 -6.20 -26.87
N PHE A 31 18.42 -6.26 -28.21
CA PHE A 31 17.81 -7.26 -29.04
C PHE A 31 18.80 -8.41 -29.30
N LEU A 32 18.59 -9.53 -28.59
CA LEU A 32 19.41 -10.73 -28.77
C LEU A 32 19.01 -11.49 -30.01
N GLY A 33 20.02 -11.84 -30.82
CA GLY A 33 19.79 -12.55 -32.10
C GLY A 33 19.42 -11.65 -33.27
N ALA A 34 19.26 -10.34 -33.06
CA ALA A 34 18.99 -9.39 -34.15
C ALA A 34 20.17 -9.22 -35.12
N CYS A 35 21.39 -9.61 -34.73
CA CYS A 35 22.59 -9.50 -35.51
C CYS A 35 22.96 -10.84 -36.16
N SER A 36 22.89 -10.91 -37.46
CA SER A 36 23.42 -12.08 -38.23
C SER A 36 24.95 -12.07 -38.22
N SER A 37 25.57 -13.25 -38.31
CA SER A 37 27.03 -13.42 -38.41
C SER A 37 27.65 -12.74 -39.61
N ASN A 38 26.86 -12.43 -40.64
CA ASN A 38 27.31 -11.78 -41.88
C ASN A 38 27.11 -10.26 -41.86
N ALA A 39 26.61 -9.68 -40.77
CA ALA A 39 26.41 -8.25 -40.64
C ALA A 39 27.77 -7.53 -40.54
N ILE A 40 27.97 -6.46 -41.31
CA ILE A 40 29.15 -5.60 -41.26
C ILE A 40 29.03 -4.63 -40.08
N GLU A 41 27.83 -4.11 -39.84
CA GLU A 41 27.51 -3.26 -38.68
C GLU A 41 26.13 -3.66 -38.14
N CYS A 42 26.02 -3.79 -36.81
CA CYS A 42 24.77 -4.08 -36.16
C CYS A 42 24.62 -3.27 -34.85
N LYS A 43 23.52 -2.53 -34.75
CA LYS A 43 23.13 -1.81 -33.53
C LYS A 43 21.95 -2.50 -32.92
N ASN A 44 22.22 -3.42 -31.99
CA ASN A 44 21.24 -4.16 -31.21
C ASN A 44 21.03 -3.58 -29.83
N TYR A 45 21.80 -2.54 -29.44
CA TYR A 45 21.58 -1.70 -28.28
C TYR A 45 21.02 -0.35 -28.74
N VAL A 46 19.81 -0.05 -28.35
CA VAL A 46 19.13 1.18 -28.75
C VAL A 46 18.39 1.80 -27.54
N THR A 47 18.21 3.10 -27.58
CA THR A 47 17.45 3.81 -26.54
C THR A 47 15.97 3.64 -26.81
N GLY A 48 15.23 3.35 -25.78
CA GLY A 48 13.77 3.24 -25.76
C GLY A 48 13.17 4.04 -24.61
N GLY A 49 11.85 4.05 -24.54
CA GLY A 49 11.11 4.68 -23.47
C GLY A 49 9.69 4.17 -23.38
N GLY A 50 8.96 4.60 -22.36
CA GLY A 50 7.59 4.15 -22.20
C GLY A 50 6.83 4.92 -21.13
N LEU A 51 5.54 4.66 -21.09
CA LEU A 51 4.63 5.12 -20.06
C LEU A 51 3.98 3.91 -19.41
N TYR A 52 3.73 3.99 -18.13
CA TYR A 52 3.03 2.94 -17.39
C TYR A 52 2.08 3.55 -16.38
N GLY A 53 1.02 2.82 -16.06
CA GLY A 53 0.08 3.21 -15.03
C GLY A 53 -0.63 2.01 -14.46
N GLY A 54 -1.01 2.10 -13.20
CA GLY A 54 -1.60 0.96 -12.53
C GLY A 54 -2.40 1.34 -11.30
N TYR A 55 -3.00 0.31 -10.73
CA TYR A 55 -3.71 0.37 -9.47
C TYR A 55 -3.03 -0.54 -8.45
N GLN A 56 -2.52 0.05 -7.39
CA GLN A 56 -1.99 -0.66 -6.23
C GLN A 56 -3.16 -1.01 -5.31
N PHE A 57 -3.40 -2.30 -5.09
CA PHE A 57 -4.50 -2.77 -4.23
C PHE A 57 -4.11 -2.79 -2.75
N ASN A 58 -2.85 -3.13 -2.49
CA ASN A 58 -2.25 -3.20 -1.15
C ASN A 58 -0.72 -3.05 -1.28
N SER A 59 0.03 -3.18 -0.19
CA SER A 59 1.50 -2.97 -0.19
C SER A 59 2.28 -3.90 -1.14
N TRP A 60 1.74 -5.06 -1.51
CA TRP A 60 2.48 -6.08 -2.27
C TRP A 60 1.88 -6.40 -3.65
N PHE A 61 0.66 -5.96 -3.99
CA PHE A 61 -0.04 -6.36 -5.21
C PHE A 61 -0.60 -5.18 -5.99
N ALA A 62 -0.29 -5.12 -7.29
CA ALA A 62 -0.83 -4.15 -8.23
C ALA A 62 -1.15 -4.78 -9.59
N LEU A 63 -2.04 -4.13 -10.34
CA LEU A 63 -2.26 -4.37 -11.76
C LEU A 63 -1.72 -3.15 -12.52
N GLU A 64 -0.89 -3.39 -13.54
CA GLU A 64 -0.20 -2.35 -14.30
C GLU A 64 -0.37 -2.57 -15.80
N GLY A 65 -0.69 -1.50 -16.53
CA GLY A 65 -0.64 -1.45 -17.99
C GLY A 65 0.48 -0.52 -18.43
N SER A 66 1.18 -0.89 -19.50
CA SER A 66 2.29 -0.09 -20.02
C SER A 66 2.23 0.04 -21.54
N TRP A 67 2.84 1.11 -22.04
CA TRP A 67 3.16 1.30 -23.44
C TRP A 67 4.66 1.56 -23.58
N HIS A 68 5.30 0.90 -24.55
CA HIS A 68 6.73 0.97 -24.78
C HIS A 68 7.05 1.28 -26.24
N ASP A 69 8.03 2.14 -26.44
CA ASP A 69 8.84 2.25 -27.65
C ASP A 69 10.21 1.68 -27.32
N TYR A 70 10.51 0.49 -27.84
CA TYR A 70 11.77 -0.20 -27.58
C TYR A 70 12.92 0.31 -28.43
N GLY A 71 12.66 1.31 -29.30
CA GLY A 71 13.66 1.95 -30.15
C GLY A 71 13.85 1.26 -31.50
N ASN A 72 14.92 1.67 -32.19
CA ASN A 72 15.12 1.35 -33.60
C ASN A 72 16.46 0.63 -33.81
N PRO A 73 16.53 -0.70 -33.67
CA PRO A 73 17.72 -1.46 -34.01
C PRO A 73 18.00 -1.42 -35.53
N LYS A 74 19.28 -1.49 -35.88
CA LYS A 74 19.74 -1.35 -37.27
C LYS A 74 20.80 -2.39 -37.58
N THR A 75 20.72 -2.96 -38.79
CA THR A 75 21.71 -3.94 -39.28
C THR A 75 22.11 -3.63 -40.69
N PHE A 76 23.40 -3.61 -40.99
CA PHE A 76 23.97 -3.35 -42.31
C PHE A 76 24.79 -4.53 -42.77
N TYR A 77 24.59 -4.95 -44.03
CA TYR A 77 25.30 -6.05 -44.66
C TYR A 77 26.27 -5.61 -45.77
N GLY A 78 26.17 -4.36 -46.26
CA GLY A 78 27.00 -3.79 -47.28
C GLY A 78 26.65 -2.34 -47.60
N VAL A 79 27.29 -1.79 -48.63
CA VAL A 79 26.98 -0.43 -49.08
C VAL A 79 25.62 -0.43 -49.79
N GLY A 80 24.63 0.20 -49.12
CA GLY A 80 23.24 0.25 -49.60
C GLY A 80 22.33 -0.85 -49.06
N ASP A 81 22.86 -1.84 -48.34
CA ASP A 81 22.09 -2.94 -47.78
C ASP A 81 21.92 -2.73 -46.27
N GLY A 82 20.80 -2.15 -45.86
CA GLY A 82 20.50 -1.86 -44.45
C GLY A 82 19.06 -2.21 -44.08
N TYR A 83 18.88 -2.77 -42.88
CA TYR A 83 17.60 -3.05 -42.28
C TYR A 83 17.41 -2.16 -41.05
N TYR A 84 16.25 -1.52 -40.97
CA TYR A 84 15.81 -0.66 -39.91
C TYR A 84 14.56 -1.27 -39.30
N SER A 85 14.58 -1.49 -38.01
CA SER A 85 13.42 -2.02 -37.31
C SER A 85 12.87 -0.99 -36.31
N ASN A 86 11.57 -1.03 -36.09
CA ASN A 86 10.92 -0.28 -35.02
C ASN A 86 10.08 -1.27 -34.20
N ALA A 87 10.30 -1.30 -32.92
CA ALA A 87 9.59 -2.18 -31.99
C ALA A 87 8.83 -1.36 -30.95
N THR A 88 7.51 -1.57 -30.91
CA THR A 88 6.63 -0.96 -29.92
C THR A 88 5.75 -2.04 -29.28
N GLY A 89 5.27 -1.80 -28.06
CA GLY A 89 4.41 -2.76 -27.38
C GLY A 89 3.48 -2.12 -26.36
N VAL A 90 2.43 -2.84 -26.05
CA VAL A 90 1.56 -2.57 -24.90
C VAL A 90 1.46 -3.82 -24.05
N ASP A 91 1.51 -3.71 -22.76
CA ASP A 91 1.38 -4.86 -21.87
C ASP A 91 0.37 -4.63 -20.77
N LEU A 92 -0.12 -5.75 -20.23
CA LEU A 92 -0.90 -5.82 -19.02
C LEU A 92 -0.25 -6.85 -18.09
N SER A 93 0.13 -6.41 -16.91
CA SER A 93 0.97 -7.18 -16.00
C SER A 93 0.47 -7.11 -14.56
N VAL A 94 0.69 -8.19 -13.84
CA VAL A 94 0.60 -8.24 -12.38
C VAL A 94 1.96 -7.84 -11.80
N LYS A 95 1.98 -6.88 -10.89
CA LYS A 95 3.17 -6.46 -10.15
C LYS A 95 3.08 -6.94 -8.72
N LEU A 96 4.11 -7.64 -8.26
CA LEU A 96 4.29 -8.06 -6.88
C LEU A 96 5.48 -7.29 -6.29
N SER A 97 5.25 -6.63 -5.16
CA SER A 97 6.25 -5.81 -4.48
C SER A 97 6.61 -6.40 -3.12
N LEU A 98 7.88 -6.35 -2.78
CA LEU A 98 8.43 -6.75 -1.49
C LEU A 98 9.12 -5.55 -0.85
N PRO A 99 8.57 -4.95 0.22
CA PRO A 99 9.24 -3.88 0.93
C PRO A 99 10.49 -4.41 1.65
N VAL A 100 11.64 -3.83 1.34
CA VAL A 100 12.95 -4.19 1.94
C VAL A 100 13.32 -3.20 3.03
N THR A 101 13.00 -1.92 2.80
CA THR A 101 13.15 -0.84 3.78
C THR A 101 11.95 0.10 3.69
N ASP A 102 11.88 1.11 4.55
CA ASP A 102 10.81 2.12 4.53
C ASP A 102 10.70 2.88 3.20
N ASN A 103 11.79 2.93 2.43
CA ASN A 103 11.87 3.68 1.18
C ASN A 103 12.19 2.82 -0.04
N LEU A 104 12.49 1.53 0.11
CA LEU A 104 12.95 0.67 -0.98
C LEU A 104 12.08 -0.59 -1.07
N ASP A 105 11.44 -0.76 -2.22
CA ASP A 105 10.69 -1.95 -2.59
C ASP A 105 11.43 -2.67 -3.73
N LEU A 106 11.57 -3.99 -3.63
CA LEU A 106 11.87 -4.83 -4.77
C LEU A 106 10.57 -5.28 -5.41
N TYR A 107 10.54 -5.42 -6.74
CA TYR A 107 9.35 -5.91 -7.40
C TYR A 107 9.65 -6.90 -8.51
N ALA A 108 8.65 -7.73 -8.79
CA ALA A 108 8.59 -8.56 -9.98
C ALA A 108 7.24 -8.32 -10.67
N LYS A 109 7.27 -8.27 -12.02
CA LYS A 109 6.07 -8.20 -12.86
C LYS A 109 6.03 -9.43 -13.76
N GLY A 110 4.82 -9.88 -14.07
CA GLY A 110 4.57 -10.88 -15.08
C GLY A 110 3.24 -10.63 -15.79
N GLY A 111 3.21 -10.78 -17.11
CA GLY A 111 2.03 -10.49 -17.89
C GLY A 111 2.15 -10.86 -19.36
N ALA A 112 1.26 -10.31 -20.16
CA ALA A 112 1.24 -10.49 -21.60
C ALA A 112 1.45 -9.14 -22.30
N ALA A 113 2.32 -9.13 -23.29
CA ALA A 113 2.63 -7.98 -24.14
C ALA A 113 2.14 -8.21 -25.57
N TYR A 114 1.41 -7.25 -26.11
CA TYR A 114 1.13 -7.18 -27.53
C TYR A 114 2.18 -6.30 -28.19
N ASN A 115 3.06 -6.93 -28.95
CA ASN A 115 4.19 -6.29 -29.60
C ASN A 115 3.94 -6.09 -31.09
N TYR A 116 4.38 -4.95 -31.60
CA TYR A 116 4.36 -4.62 -33.02
C TYR A 116 5.79 -4.34 -33.48
N LEU A 117 6.26 -5.15 -34.44
CA LEU A 117 7.56 -5.02 -35.04
C LEU A 117 7.40 -4.64 -36.53
N SER A 118 8.01 -3.55 -36.92
CA SER A 118 8.09 -3.11 -38.32
C SER A 118 9.55 -3.14 -38.79
N VAL A 119 9.82 -3.80 -39.89
CA VAL A 119 11.14 -3.90 -40.48
C VAL A 119 11.09 -3.28 -41.85
N SER A 120 11.94 -2.31 -42.12
CA SER A 120 12.16 -1.72 -43.45
C SER A 120 13.58 -1.98 -43.89
N GLY A 121 13.74 -2.49 -45.06
CA GLY A 121 15.04 -2.80 -45.65
C GLY A 121 15.22 -2.20 -47.04
N ASN A 122 16.47 -1.90 -47.38
CA ASN A 122 16.89 -1.57 -48.71
C ASN A 122 18.07 -2.52 -49.02
N ASP A 123 17.87 -3.48 -49.93
CA ASP A 123 18.94 -4.28 -50.45
C ASP A 123 19.06 -4.03 -51.97
N ASN A 124 20.21 -4.36 -52.55
CA ASN A 124 20.47 -4.12 -53.96
C ASN A 124 19.61 -4.99 -54.91
N VAL A 125 18.81 -5.92 -54.35
CA VAL A 125 17.94 -6.86 -55.08
C VAL A 125 16.46 -6.52 -54.89
N HIS A 126 16.08 -6.03 -53.70
CA HIS A 126 14.70 -5.73 -53.31
C HIS A 126 14.59 -4.32 -52.73
N LEU A 127 14.39 -3.33 -53.62
CA LEU A 127 14.15 -1.93 -53.22
C LEU A 127 12.84 -1.80 -52.47
N GLY A 128 12.94 -1.49 -51.18
CA GLY A 128 11.80 -1.10 -50.33
C GLY A 128 10.99 -2.26 -49.74
N MET A 129 11.63 -3.25 -49.13
CA MET A 129 10.91 -4.24 -48.32
C MET A 129 10.35 -3.59 -47.06
N PHE A 130 9.04 -3.70 -46.89
CA PHE A 130 8.35 -3.34 -45.67
C PHE A 130 7.62 -4.58 -45.17
N GLU A 131 8.09 -5.12 -44.07
CA GLU A 131 7.42 -6.21 -43.36
C GLU A 131 7.00 -5.71 -41.97
N SER A 132 5.80 -6.00 -41.58
CA SER A 132 5.33 -5.72 -40.21
C SER A 132 4.66 -6.95 -39.65
N ASP A 133 4.83 -7.14 -38.36
CA ASP A 133 4.23 -8.25 -37.66
C ASP A 133 3.81 -7.83 -36.26
N SER A 134 2.85 -8.57 -35.71
CA SER A 134 2.41 -8.40 -34.34
C SER A 134 2.37 -9.75 -33.65
N SER A 135 2.82 -9.78 -32.40
CA SER A 135 2.83 -10.97 -31.56
C SER A 135 2.26 -10.66 -30.17
N ILE A 136 1.77 -11.71 -29.51
CA ILE A 136 1.48 -11.68 -28.10
C ILE A 136 2.52 -12.57 -27.43
N ASP A 137 3.30 -11.97 -26.55
CA ASP A 137 4.45 -12.62 -25.93
C ASP A 137 4.36 -12.45 -24.41
N ASP A 138 4.97 -13.35 -23.66
CA ASP A 138 5.11 -13.22 -22.23
C ASP A 138 6.11 -12.10 -21.89
N ILE A 139 5.77 -11.25 -20.94
CA ILE A 139 6.67 -10.24 -20.42
C ILE A 139 6.93 -10.50 -18.93
N TRP A 140 8.19 -10.45 -18.56
CA TRP A 140 8.66 -10.55 -17.19
C TRP A 140 9.56 -9.36 -16.87
N GLU A 141 9.42 -8.79 -15.68
CA GLU A 141 10.27 -7.69 -15.24
C GLU A 141 10.63 -7.88 -13.76
N ILE A 142 11.89 -7.57 -13.45
CA ILE A 142 12.35 -7.45 -12.08
C ILE A 142 12.98 -6.08 -11.87
N GLY A 143 12.82 -5.53 -10.67
CA GLY A 143 13.35 -4.21 -10.41
C GLY A 143 13.24 -3.77 -8.97
N ALA A 144 13.56 -2.50 -8.78
CA ALA A 144 13.49 -1.80 -7.50
C ALA A 144 12.78 -0.46 -7.67
N GLU A 145 12.03 -0.07 -6.66
CA GLU A 145 11.34 1.21 -6.58
C GLU A 145 11.75 1.93 -5.29
N TYR A 146 12.31 3.13 -5.43
CA TYR A 146 12.78 3.93 -4.30
C TYR A 146 11.92 5.17 -4.11
N ALA A 147 11.34 5.34 -2.94
CA ALA A 147 10.51 6.49 -2.58
C ALA A 147 11.38 7.74 -2.39
N LEU A 148 11.24 8.72 -3.29
CA LEU A 148 11.93 10.02 -3.22
C LEU A 148 11.17 11.03 -2.35
N ALA A 149 9.84 10.93 -2.38
CA ALA A 149 8.92 11.81 -1.66
C ALA A 149 7.59 11.05 -1.46
N PRO A 150 6.63 11.56 -0.67
CA PRO A 150 5.38 10.85 -0.38
C PRO A 150 4.61 10.37 -1.61
N ASN A 151 4.67 11.13 -2.72
CA ASN A 151 3.97 10.83 -3.97
C ASN A 151 4.90 10.47 -5.13
N TRP A 152 6.23 10.53 -4.95
CA TRP A 152 7.18 10.31 -6.02
C TRP A 152 8.11 9.14 -5.72
N SER A 153 8.29 8.26 -6.67
CA SER A 153 9.29 7.20 -6.58
C SER A 153 10.11 7.07 -7.86
N LEU A 154 11.36 6.69 -7.70
CA LEU A 154 12.27 6.32 -8.77
C LEU A 154 12.18 4.81 -8.96
N ARG A 155 11.98 4.36 -10.20
CA ARG A 155 11.91 2.95 -10.55
C ARG A 155 13.11 2.57 -11.42
N PHE A 156 13.76 1.48 -11.10
CA PHE A 156 14.77 0.84 -11.94
C PHE A 156 14.36 -0.60 -12.18
N GLY A 157 14.37 -1.05 -13.44
CA GLY A 157 13.95 -2.41 -13.77
C GLY A 157 14.54 -2.92 -15.08
N THR A 158 14.49 -4.23 -15.24
CA THR A 158 14.80 -4.90 -16.50
C THR A 158 13.66 -5.83 -16.84
N SER A 159 13.03 -5.58 -17.98
CA SER A 159 12.03 -6.46 -18.58
C SER A 159 12.64 -7.36 -19.63
N ILE A 160 12.08 -8.55 -19.74
CA ILE A 160 12.46 -9.60 -20.69
C ILE A 160 11.20 -9.99 -21.44
N ILE A 161 11.28 -9.97 -22.77
CA ILE A 161 10.23 -10.44 -23.68
C ILE A 161 10.86 -11.50 -24.57
N ASP A 162 10.30 -12.71 -24.54
CA ASP A 162 10.82 -13.86 -25.29
C ASP A 162 10.25 -13.86 -26.71
N GLY A 163 11.13 -13.74 -27.70
CA GLY A 163 10.85 -14.01 -29.09
C GLY A 163 10.00 -13.01 -29.86
N ILE A 164 10.21 -11.69 -29.67
CA ILE A 164 9.55 -10.66 -30.49
C ILE A 164 9.79 -10.90 -31.97
N GLY A 165 8.72 -10.87 -32.78
CA GLY A 165 8.74 -11.10 -34.21
C GLY A 165 8.43 -12.54 -34.60
N ASN A 166 8.55 -12.83 -35.91
CA ASN A 166 8.25 -14.14 -36.49
C ASN A 166 9.34 -14.64 -37.44
N ALA A 167 9.05 -15.70 -38.20
CA ALA A 167 9.98 -16.26 -39.19
C ALA A 167 10.34 -15.30 -40.35
N LYS A 168 9.50 -14.26 -40.60
CA LYS A 168 9.74 -13.27 -41.67
C LYS A 168 10.51 -12.04 -41.16
N THR A 169 10.20 -11.59 -39.96
CA THR A 169 10.84 -10.41 -39.35
C THR A 169 12.08 -10.77 -38.53
N GLY A 170 12.32 -12.06 -38.32
CA GLY A 170 13.30 -12.58 -37.39
C GLY A 170 12.71 -12.64 -35.97
N LYS A 171 13.09 -13.67 -35.19
CA LYS A 171 12.79 -13.74 -33.76
C LYS A 171 13.96 -13.20 -32.96
N SER A 172 13.69 -12.35 -31.97
CA SER A 172 14.70 -11.75 -31.12
C SER A 172 14.19 -11.68 -29.69
N ASP A 173 14.99 -12.09 -28.72
CA ASP A 173 14.68 -11.84 -27.33
C ASP A 173 15.02 -10.38 -27.00
N LEU A 174 14.11 -9.71 -26.33
CA LEU A 174 14.27 -8.31 -25.96
C LEU A 174 14.48 -8.16 -24.47
N TYR A 175 15.59 -7.51 -24.11
CA TYR A 175 15.85 -7.02 -22.77
C TYR A 175 15.72 -5.49 -22.77
N PHE A 176 14.86 -4.94 -21.91
CA PHE A 176 14.72 -3.51 -21.78
C PHE A 176 15.05 -3.11 -20.34
N THR A 177 16.21 -2.47 -20.15
CA THR A 177 16.64 -1.95 -18.84
C THR A 177 16.34 -0.47 -18.78
N SER A 178 15.56 -0.05 -17.81
CA SER A 178 14.99 1.30 -17.73
C SER A 178 15.12 1.94 -16.36
N LEU A 179 15.10 3.26 -16.39
CA LEU A 179 14.94 4.14 -15.23
C LEU A 179 13.66 4.95 -15.43
N GLY A 180 12.78 4.90 -14.46
CA GLY A 180 11.48 5.54 -14.51
C GLY A 180 11.19 6.43 -13.30
N LEU A 181 10.28 7.36 -13.48
CA LEU A 181 9.73 8.20 -12.42
C LEU A 181 8.24 7.91 -12.31
N THR A 182 7.78 7.57 -11.11
CA THR A 182 6.38 7.25 -10.80
C THR A 182 5.78 8.33 -9.92
N TYR A 183 4.57 8.76 -10.26
CA TYR A 183 3.73 9.57 -9.40
C TYR A 183 2.57 8.74 -8.86
N LYS A 184 2.43 8.69 -7.53
CA LYS A 184 1.40 7.96 -6.80
C LYS A 184 0.29 8.93 -6.40
N PHE A 185 -0.92 8.72 -6.93
CA PHE A 185 -2.12 9.49 -6.57
C PHE A 185 -2.69 8.95 -5.26
N LYS A 186 -1.92 9.06 -4.19
CA LYS A 186 -2.41 8.71 -2.85
C LYS A 186 -3.49 9.72 -2.50
N ALA A 187 -4.64 9.23 -2.00
CA ALA A 187 -5.53 10.13 -1.27
C ALA A 187 -4.66 10.83 -0.22
N ASN A 188 -4.68 12.16 -0.22
CA ASN A 188 -3.95 12.88 0.83
C ASN A 188 -4.34 12.20 2.15
N PRO A 189 -3.41 11.64 2.93
CA PRO A 189 -3.75 11.32 4.29
C PRO A 189 -4.32 12.61 4.83
N GLU A 190 -5.55 12.54 5.35
CA GLU A 190 -6.11 13.64 6.13
C GLU A 190 -4.97 14.10 7.03
N PRO A 191 -4.54 15.36 6.95
CA PRO A 191 -3.29 15.78 7.57
C PRO A 191 -3.36 15.29 9.00
N GLU A 192 -2.44 14.40 9.38
CA GLU A 192 -2.28 14.03 10.78
C GLU A 192 -2.33 15.35 11.53
N PRO A 193 -3.26 15.53 12.48
CA PRO A 193 -3.36 16.79 13.18
C PRO A 193 -1.95 17.10 13.65
N LYS A 194 -1.31 18.11 13.02
CA LYS A 194 0.03 18.56 13.40
C LYS A 194 -0.03 18.65 14.91
N PRO A 195 0.94 18.04 15.65
CA PRO A 195 0.98 18.25 17.08
C PRO A 195 0.92 19.76 17.24
N GLU A 196 -0.24 20.24 17.68
CA GLU A 196 -0.41 21.67 17.93
C GLU A 196 0.70 22.01 18.90
N THR A 197 1.58 22.90 18.46
CA THR A 197 2.59 23.51 19.32
C THR A 197 1.78 24.06 20.49
N ILE A 198 1.85 23.38 21.64
CA ILE A 198 1.11 23.74 22.84
C ILE A 198 1.65 25.13 23.23
N VAL A 199 1.02 26.18 22.69
CA VAL A 199 1.12 27.49 23.28
C VAL A 199 0.54 27.31 24.69
N LYS A 200 1.39 27.41 25.68
CA LYS A 200 1.04 27.32 27.09
C LYS A 200 0.16 28.51 27.43
N LEU A 201 -1.11 28.43 26.99
CA LEU A 201 -2.14 29.30 27.52
C LEU A 201 -2.40 28.81 28.96
N VAL A 202 -2.22 29.68 29.90
CA VAL A 202 -2.63 29.50 31.32
C VAL A 202 -4.07 28.98 31.28
N PRO A 203 -4.39 27.81 31.83
CA PRO A 203 -5.70 27.24 31.65
C PRO A 203 -6.75 28.05 32.39
N GLU A 204 -7.68 28.68 31.66
CA GLU A 204 -9.05 28.74 32.16
C GLU A 204 -9.48 27.33 32.55
N ALA A 205 -10.11 27.16 33.69
CA ALA A 205 -10.43 25.84 34.24
C ALA A 205 -11.20 25.00 33.23
N THR A 206 -10.47 24.20 32.46
CA THR A 206 -11.02 23.34 31.41
C THR A 206 -11.72 22.18 32.12
N TYR A 207 -13.05 22.15 32.03
CA TYR A 207 -13.87 21.06 32.57
C TYR A 207 -13.62 19.83 31.69
N TYR A 208 -12.83 18.90 32.18
CA TYR A 208 -12.63 17.61 31.55
C TYR A 208 -13.74 16.64 31.93
N PRO A 209 -14.30 15.86 30.97
CA PRO A 209 -15.32 14.89 31.29
C PRO A 209 -14.78 13.85 32.28
N GLU A 210 -15.50 13.60 33.36
CA GLU A 210 -15.16 12.53 34.29
C GLU A 210 -15.62 11.16 33.80
N GLN A 211 -16.42 11.13 32.72
CA GLN A 211 -16.95 9.91 32.13
C GLN A 211 -17.01 10.03 30.60
N VAL A 212 -16.60 8.96 29.94
CA VAL A 212 -16.74 8.78 28.47
C VAL A 212 -17.36 7.42 28.17
N THR A 213 -18.28 7.39 27.22
CA THR A 213 -18.88 6.17 26.70
C THR A 213 -18.44 5.94 25.28
N LEU A 214 -17.89 4.75 25.00
CA LEU A 214 -17.47 4.29 23.67
C LEU A 214 -18.45 3.24 23.19
N HIS A 215 -18.90 3.34 21.93
CA HIS A 215 -19.82 2.40 21.30
C HIS A 215 -19.07 1.50 20.30
N PHE A 216 -19.58 0.27 20.14
CA PHE A 216 -18.94 -0.78 19.31
C PHE A 216 -19.93 -1.33 18.30
N GLU A 217 -19.43 -1.67 17.13
CA GLU A 217 -20.19 -2.42 16.12
C GLU A 217 -20.46 -3.86 16.57
N PHE A 218 -21.44 -4.49 15.95
CA PHE A 218 -21.82 -5.87 16.28
C PHE A 218 -20.66 -6.83 15.97
N GLY A 219 -20.29 -7.65 16.96
CA GLY A 219 -19.18 -8.60 16.84
C GLY A 219 -17.78 -7.97 16.95
N GLU A 220 -17.70 -6.65 17.13
CA GLU A 220 -16.41 -5.97 17.24
C GLU A 220 -16.05 -5.70 18.72
N SER A 221 -14.77 -5.96 19.02
CA SER A 221 -14.16 -5.61 20.32
C SER A 221 -13.25 -4.39 20.21
N ARG A 222 -13.07 -3.85 18.99
CA ARG A 222 -12.35 -2.61 18.71
C ARG A 222 -13.36 -1.58 18.22
N PHE A 223 -13.27 -0.35 18.66
CA PHE A 223 -14.16 0.69 18.19
C PHE A 223 -13.54 1.41 16.98
N VAL A 224 -14.40 1.78 16.03
CA VAL A 224 -14.02 2.69 14.96
C VAL A 224 -14.05 4.11 15.54
N VAL A 225 -12.94 4.81 15.40
CA VAL A 225 -12.78 6.16 15.95
C VAL A 225 -13.57 7.14 15.07
N GLU A 226 -14.83 7.38 15.42
CA GLU A 226 -15.55 8.52 14.89
C GLU A 226 -15.05 9.82 15.57
N SER A 227 -14.99 10.91 14.82
CA SER A 227 -14.37 12.17 15.25
C SER A 227 -14.82 12.69 16.61
N LYS A 228 -16.11 12.55 16.96
CA LYS A 228 -16.65 12.98 18.28
C LYS A 228 -16.20 12.08 19.42
N GLN A 229 -16.18 10.76 19.24
CA GLN A 229 -15.75 9.81 20.28
C GLN A 229 -14.26 9.94 20.56
N TRP A 230 -13.46 10.19 19.51
CA TRP A 230 -12.03 10.40 19.65
C TRP A 230 -11.67 11.67 20.43
N HIS A 231 -12.40 12.75 20.20
CA HIS A 231 -12.19 13.99 20.95
C HIS A 231 -12.43 13.78 22.45
N SER A 232 -13.59 13.23 22.80
CA SER A 232 -13.94 12.94 24.21
C SER A 232 -12.99 11.93 24.86
N TRP A 233 -12.50 10.94 24.10
CA TRP A 233 -11.47 9.99 24.54
C TRP A 233 -10.16 10.71 24.88
N ASN A 234 -9.64 11.56 23.98
CA ASN A 234 -8.39 12.28 24.20
C ASN A 234 -8.47 13.21 25.41
N GLU A 235 -9.58 13.90 25.58
CA GLU A 235 -9.80 14.76 26.75
C GLU A 235 -9.79 13.94 28.04
N LEU A 236 -10.47 12.79 28.05
CA LEU A 236 -10.46 11.91 29.23
C LEU A 236 -9.06 11.36 29.49
N ALA A 237 -8.37 10.87 28.47
CA ALA A 237 -7.01 10.31 28.61
C ALA A 237 -6.03 11.35 29.17
N LEU A 238 -6.11 12.60 28.72
CA LEU A 238 -5.33 13.72 29.26
C LEU A 238 -5.69 14.01 30.71
N SER A 239 -6.99 14.03 31.03
CA SER A 239 -7.48 14.23 32.41
C SER A 239 -6.96 13.15 33.36
N VAL A 240 -7.03 11.89 32.95
CA VAL A 240 -6.53 10.75 33.72
C VAL A 240 -5.03 10.80 33.92
N LYS A 241 -4.29 11.15 32.86
CA LYS A 241 -2.83 11.25 32.89
C LYS A 241 -2.33 12.34 33.80
N GLN A 242 -3.01 13.50 33.81
CA GLN A 242 -2.62 14.66 34.62
C GLN A 242 -3.18 14.62 36.05
N GLY A 243 -4.30 13.93 36.24
CA GLY A 243 -4.97 13.83 37.52
C GLY A 243 -4.54 12.64 38.38
N GLN A 244 -4.81 12.72 39.67
CA GLN A 244 -4.66 11.58 40.58
C GLN A 244 -6.02 10.90 40.80
N GLY A 245 -6.02 9.55 40.84
CA GLY A 245 -7.24 8.78 41.04
C GLY A 245 -7.25 7.48 40.25
N LYS A 246 -8.31 6.71 40.38
CA LYS A 246 -8.51 5.45 39.69
C LYS A 246 -9.49 5.61 38.52
N VAL A 247 -9.29 4.82 37.47
CA VAL A 247 -10.18 4.74 36.33
C VAL A 247 -10.92 3.43 36.40
N SER A 248 -12.25 3.48 36.36
CA SER A 248 -13.10 2.29 36.22
C SER A 248 -13.54 2.16 34.76
N ILE A 249 -13.30 1.00 34.15
CA ILE A 249 -13.69 0.68 32.80
C ILE A 249 -14.66 -0.47 32.83
N THR A 250 -15.89 -0.26 32.40
CA THR A 250 -16.95 -1.29 32.44
C THR A 250 -17.46 -1.54 31.02
N GLY A 251 -17.33 -2.80 30.55
CA GLY A 251 -17.83 -3.25 29.24
C GLY A 251 -19.26 -3.81 29.35
N TYR A 252 -20.00 -3.61 28.26
CA TYR A 252 -21.38 -4.08 28.09
C TYR A 252 -21.59 -4.62 26.68
N THR A 253 -22.59 -5.52 26.51
CA THR A 253 -23.06 -6.05 25.23
C THR A 253 -24.55 -5.77 25.05
N ASP A 254 -25.04 -6.01 23.83
CA ASP A 254 -26.46 -6.20 23.59
C ASP A 254 -26.92 -7.58 24.11
N ALA A 255 -28.22 -7.85 24.08
CA ALA A 255 -28.81 -9.10 24.58
C ALA A 255 -28.63 -10.30 23.63
N LYS A 256 -27.89 -10.14 22.51
CA LYS A 256 -27.67 -11.22 21.55
C LYS A 256 -26.56 -12.15 22.02
N GLY A 257 -26.85 -13.44 22.01
CA GLY A 257 -25.91 -14.48 22.41
C GLY A 257 -26.23 -15.12 23.77
N THR A 258 -25.31 -15.92 24.29
CA THR A 258 -25.41 -16.49 25.63
C THR A 258 -24.76 -15.56 26.65
N ASP A 259 -25.18 -15.65 27.91
CA ASP A 259 -24.62 -14.86 29.00
C ASP A 259 -23.10 -15.00 29.07
N SER A 260 -22.59 -16.23 28.94
CA SER A 260 -21.13 -16.49 28.93
C SER A 260 -20.41 -15.81 27.75
N ALA A 261 -21.03 -15.80 26.56
CA ALA A 261 -20.45 -15.12 25.42
C ALA A 261 -20.45 -13.60 25.60
N ASN A 262 -21.53 -13.07 26.18
CA ASN A 262 -21.67 -11.64 26.48
C ASN A 262 -20.68 -11.19 27.55
N ASP A 263 -20.43 -11.99 28.57
CA ASP A 263 -19.42 -11.70 29.61
C ASP A 263 -18.02 -11.63 29.00
N ILE A 264 -17.66 -12.59 28.14
CA ILE A 264 -16.36 -12.62 27.45
C ILE A 264 -16.21 -11.40 26.54
N GLU A 265 -17.24 -11.08 25.76
CA GLU A 265 -17.16 -9.96 24.81
C GLU A 265 -17.12 -8.61 25.50
N SER A 266 -17.92 -8.42 26.56
CA SER A 266 -17.86 -7.18 27.35
C SER A 266 -16.50 -7.00 28.02
N LEU A 267 -15.88 -8.08 28.50
CA LEU A 267 -14.52 -8.05 29.05
C LEU A 267 -13.48 -7.67 28.00
N ARG A 268 -13.57 -8.23 26.79
CA ARG A 268 -12.67 -7.91 25.67
C ARG A 268 -12.72 -6.42 25.32
N ARG A 269 -13.91 -5.85 25.22
CA ARG A 269 -14.09 -4.41 24.96
C ARG A 269 -13.50 -3.54 26.06
N ALA A 270 -13.74 -3.90 27.32
CA ALA A 270 -13.18 -3.17 28.45
C ALA A 270 -11.65 -3.26 28.49
N THR A 271 -11.09 -4.44 28.20
CA THR A 271 -9.64 -4.65 28.12
C THR A 271 -9.03 -3.83 26.99
N TYR A 272 -9.67 -3.80 25.81
CA TYR A 272 -9.20 -2.98 24.70
C TYR A 272 -9.14 -1.48 25.07
N ALA A 273 -10.16 -0.96 25.74
CA ALA A 273 -10.15 0.43 26.20
C ALA A 273 -9.07 0.69 27.27
N ALA A 274 -8.80 -0.29 28.15
CA ALA A 274 -7.70 -0.21 29.12
C ALA A 274 -6.34 -0.15 28.43
N ASP A 275 -6.10 -1.03 27.45
CA ASP A 275 -4.85 -1.05 26.69
C ASP A 275 -4.58 0.28 25.98
N MET A 276 -5.63 0.92 25.47
CA MET A 276 -5.51 2.24 24.87
C MET A 276 -5.12 3.33 25.88
N LEU A 277 -5.66 3.28 27.13
CA LEU A 277 -5.25 4.21 28.19
C LEU A 277 -3.80 3.97 28.62
N ILE A 278 -3.38 2.71 28.72
CA ILE A 278 -1.98 2.36 29.01
C ILE A 278 -1.05 2.89 27.92
N LYS A 279 -1.41 2.70 26.66
CA LYS A 279 -0.65 3.26 25.51
C LYS A 279 -0.61 4.80 25.52
N ALA A 280 -1.65 5.45 26.04
CA ALA A 280 -1.68 6.90 26.23
C ALA A 280 -0.82 7.36 27.43
N GLY A 281 -0.24 6.42 28.19
CA GLY A 281 0.64 6.68 29.33
C GLY A 281 -0.05 6.74 30.68
N VAL A 282 -1.21 6.10 30.81
CA VAL A 282 -1.88 5.88 32.11
C VAL A 282 -1.30 4.64 32.77
N ASP A 283 -0.97 4.75 34.05
CA ASP A 283 -0.44 3.64 34.84
C ASP A 283 -1.49 2.53 35.00
N GLU A 284 -1.12 1.29 34.71
CA GLU A 284 -1.96 0.10 34.76
C GLU A 284 -2.55 -0.12 36.17
N GLU A 285 -1.81 0.18 37.24
CA GLU A 285 -2.27 0.02 38.63
C GLU A 285 -3.44 0.95 38.98
N ARG A 286 -3.70 1.95 38.16
CA ARG A 286 -4.81 2.89 38.33
C ARG A 286 -6.08 2.44 37.62
N ILE A 287 -6.01 1.39 36.77
CA ILE A 287 -7.11 0.95 35.92
C ILE A 287 -7.82 -0.24 36.57
N LEU A 288 -9.14 -0.13 36.70
CA LEU A 288 -10.03 -1.19 37.16
C LEU A 288 -10.92 -1.63 35.99
N ILE A 289 -10.81 -2.88 35.58
CA ILE A 289 -11.59 -3.45 34.48
C ILE A 289 -12.74 -4.27 35.04
N ASN A 290 -13.95 -4.02 34.53
CA ASN A 290 -15.16 -4.74 34.86
C ASN A 290 -15.89 -5.19 33.60
N SER A 291 -16.60 -6.31 33.67
CA SER A 291 -17.52 -6.77 32.63
C SER A 291 -18.91 -6.95 33.23
N LYS A 292 -19.94 -6.64 32.45
CA LYS A 292 -21.35 -6.79 32.87
C LYS A 292 -22.19 -7.52 31.80
N GLY A 293 -21.57 -8.02 30.75
CA GLY A 293 -22.29 -8.71 29.67
C GLY A 293 -23.46 -7.86 29.17
N SER A 294 -24.63 -8.46 29.09
CA SER A 294 -25.89 -7.81 28.69
C SER A 294 -26.68 -7.20 29.86
N ALA A 295 -26.10 -7.19 31.08
CA ALA A 295 -26.72 -6.53 32.21
C ALA A 295 -26.70 -5.00 32.06
N ASP A 296 -27.68 -4.34 32.68
CA ASP A 296 -27.84 -2.87 32.66
C ASP A 296 -27.97 -2.29 31.24
N PRO A 297 -28.93 -2.73 30.42
CA PRO A 297 -29.10 -2.18 29.07
C PRO A 297 -29.55 -0.72 29.12
N LEU A 298 -29.01 0.12 28.23
CA LEU A 298 -29.44 1.51 28.05
C LEU A 298 -30.80 1.60 27.38
N VAL A 299 -31.06 0.66 26.45
CA VAL A 299 -32.31 0.56 25.71
C VAL A 299 -32.85 -0.85 25.80
N ASN A 300 -34.18 -0.95 25.94
CA ASN A 300 -34.86 -2.24 25.89
C ASN A 300 -34.95 -2.73 24.44
N GLU A 301 -34.23 -3.79 24.13
CA GLU A 301 -34.09 -4.33 22.74
C GLU A 301 -35.40 -4.95 22.20
N ASP A 302 -36.29 -5.40 23.09
CA ASP A 302 -37.61 -5.89 22.70
C ASP A 302 -38.50 -4.77 22.14
N LEU A 303 -38.29 -3.54 22.59
CA LEU A 303 -39.04 -2.37 22.18
C LEU A 303 -38.34 -1.56 21.09
N MET A 304 -37.00 -1.59 21.02
CA MET A 304 -36.18 -0.73 20.18
C MET A 304 -35.08 -1.53 19.49
N ARG A 305 -35.46 -2.48 18.63
CA ARG A 305 -34.50 -3.38 17.93
C ARG A 305 -33.39 -2.66 17.15
N ASN A 306 -33.66 -1.48 16.63
CA ASN A 306 -32.70 -0.71 15.85
C ASN A 306 -31.69 0.04 16.72
N GLU A 307 -31.90 0.13 18.03
CA GLU A 307 -31.05 0.87 18.97
C GLU A 307 -30.18 -0.03 19.84
N SER A 308 -30.17 -1.35 19.62
CA SER A 308 -29.30 -2.30 20.34
C SER A 308 -27.81 -1.93 20.29
N ALA A 309 -27.41 -1.15 19.29
CA ALA A 309 -26.05 -0.60 19.19
C ALA A 309 -25.66 0.24 20.42
N LEU A 310 -26.60 0.91 21.07
CA LEU A 310 -26.34 1.70 22.29
C LEU A 310 -25.94 0.84 23.48
N ASN A 311 -26.40 -0.42 23.52
CA ASN A 311 -26.04 -1.36 24.58
C ASN A 311 -24.60 -1.89 24.40
N ARG A 312 -24.07 -1.97 23.19
CA ARG A 312 -22.68 -2.36 22.89
C ARG A 312 -21.73 -1.22 23.22
N ARG A 313 -21.39 -1.08 24.48
CA ARG A 313 -20.62 0.08 24.94
C ARG A 313 -19.54 -0.30 25.97
N VAL A 314 -18.61 0.62 26.14
CA VAL A 314 -17.70 0.67 27.28
C VAL A 314 -17.88 2.03 27.95
N VAL A 315 -18.10 2.00 29.24
CA VAL A 315 -18.16 3.20 30.10
C VAL A 315 -16.83 3.32 30.83
N ILE A 316 -16.15 4.45 30.64
CA ILE A 316 -14.90 4.77 31.30
C ILE A 316 -15.18 5.92 32.24
N GLN A 317 -14.93 5.71 33.52
CA GLN A 317 -15.19 6.69 34.58
C GLN A 317 -13.89 6.99 35.33
N PHE A 318 -13.53 8.26 35.39
CA PHE A 318 -12.38 8.74 36.15
C PHE A 318 -12.81 9.25 37.50
N ASN A 319 -12.40 8.50 38.53
CA ASN A 319 -12.63 8.91 39.92
C ASN A 319 -11.45 9.74 40.41
N ARG A 320 -11.50 11.05 40.14
CA ARG A 320 -10.45 11.99 40.50
C ARG A 320 -10.34 12.08 42.05
N ARG A 321 -9.15 11.91 42.60
CA ARG A 321 -8.88 12.32 43.99
C ARG A 321 -8.71 13.84 43.99
N VAL A 322 -9.66 14.53 44.62
CA VAL A 322 -9.48 15.93 44.95
C VAL A 322 -8.53 15.93 46.13
N GLY A 323 -7.32 16.48 45.96
CA GLY A 323 -6.36 16.62 47.05
C GLY A 323 -6.94 17.48 48.15
N SER A 324 -6.86 16.95 49.36
CA SER A 324 -7.13 17.73 50.59
C SER A 324 -5.99 18.69 50.87
#